data_609e0cefe4cbfe7790ee6f0495f8c3f6
#
_entry.id   609e0cefe4cbfe7790ee6f0495f8c3f6
#
_cell.length_a   1.000
_cell.length_b   1.000
_cell.length_c   1.000
_cell.angle_alpha   90.00
_cell.angle_beta   90.00
_cell.angle_gamma   90.00
#
_symmetry.space_group_name_H-M   'P 1'
#
loop_
_entity.id
_entity.type
_entity.pdbx_description
1 polymer ?
#
loop_
_entity_poly.entity_id
_entity_poly.type
_entity_poly.pdbx_seq_one_letter_code
_entity_poly.pdbx_strand_id
1 'polypeptide(L)'
;DDPRMVEQAAREAYELGILKEEDMDRSIRCMMETKLRLGVYDRENLNPYDRVTEDDIDSPKAREICKELSRESIVLLKNENGALPLDKALKAEDIAIVGPLGDAWYQDWYGGTAPYRTTFLQGMEVLKQENITFADGLDRVVFRCDGKGLAVAEDGTLQMADEPDVFIKEYWGEGSYTFKSVRTGKYLGARLSESQGEKPKMGQIAADREEAFDWFVMEIFH
;
A
#
# COMPACT_ATOMS: atom_id res chain seq x y z
N ASP A 1 14.23 -1.00 -17.62
CA ASP A 1 15.42 -0.93 -18.48
C ASP A 1 15.42 -2.15 -19.42
N ASP A 2 15.60 -1.95 -20.73
CA ASP A 2 15.70 -3.05 -21.70
C ASP A 2 17.13 -3.61 -21.71
N PRO A 3 17.35 -4.86 -21.33
CA PRO A 3 18.70 -5.46 -21.30
C PRO A 3 19.42 -5.40 -22.65
N ARG A 4 18.69 -5.43 -23.75
CA ARG A 4 19.25 -5.37 -25.11
C ARG A 4 19.88 -4.00 -25.43
N MET A 5 19.27 -2.92 -24.91
CA MET A 5 19.84 -1.57 -25.05
C MET A 5 21.15 -1.44 -24.26
N VAL A 6 21.20 -2.04 -23.06
CA VAL A 6 22.41 -2.05 -22.23
C VAL A 6 23.53 -2.84 -22.91
N GLU A 7 23.21 -4.01 -23.47
CA GLU A 7 24.19 -4.82 -24.21
C GLU A 7 24.75 -4.07 -25.44
N GLN A 8 23.85 -3.46 -26.23
CA GLN A 8 24.27 -2.71 -27.40
C GLN A 8 25.17 -1.53 -27.02
N ALA A 9 24.77 -0.74 -26.02
CA ALA A 9 25.57 0.40 -25.54
C ALA A 9 26.94 -0.03 -25.00
N ALA A 10 27.00 -1.15 -24.28
CA ALA A 10 28.26 -1.70 -23.79
C ALA A 10 29.18 -2.14 -24.94
N ARG A 11 28.64 -2.78 -25.98
CA ARG A 11 29.38 -3.18 -27.17
C ARG A 11 29.95 -1.98 -27.93
N GLU A 12 29.14 -0.98 -28.17
CA GLU A 12 29.56 0.28 -28.82
C GLU A 12 30.64 0.99 -28.00
N ALA A 13 30.49 1.06 -26.68
CA ALA A 13 31.47 1.67 -25.78
C ALA A 13 32.81 0.91 -25.81
N TYR A 14 32.78 -0.41 -25.91
CA TYR A 14 33.99 -1.25 -26.05
C TYR A 14 34.69 -1.01 -27.39
N GLU A 15 33.95 -0.98 -28.49
CA GLU A 15 34.48 -0.69 -29.83
C GLU A 15 35.13 0.70 -29.93
N LEU A 16 34.55 1.68 -29.22
CA LEU A 16 35.08 3.05 -29.13
C LEU A 16 36.26 3.18 -28.13
N GLY A 17 36.63 2.12 -27.42
CA GLY A 17 37.69 2.13 -26.41
C GLY A 17 37.34 2.92 -25.13
N ILE A 18 36.07 3.25 -24.92
CA ILE A 18 35.56 3.92 -23.72
C ILE A 18 35.44 2.90 -22.58
N LEU A 19 34.90 1.71 -22.88
CA LEU A 19 34.82 0.59 -21.96
C LEU A 19 35.98 -0.35 -22.22
N LYS A 20 36.71 -0.71 -21.17
CA LYS A 20 37.87 -1.65 -21.25
C LYS A 20 37.49 -3.02 -20.68
N GLU A 21 38.17 -4.05 -21.12
CA GLU A 21 38.00 -5.41 -20.63
C GLU A 21 38.21 -5.50 -19.10
N GLU A 22 39.17 -4.75 -18.55
CA GLU A 22 39.42 -4.68 -17.10
C GLU A 22 38.23 -4.10 -16.30
N ASP A 23 37.45 -3.21 -16.89
CA ASP A 23 36.26 -2.63 -16.25
C ASP A 23 35.13 -3.66 -16.22
N MET A 24 34.97 -4.41 -17.30
CA MET A 24 34.01 -5.52 -17.37
C MET A 24 34.40 -6.64 -16.39
N ASP A 25 35.66 -7.04 -16.36
CA ASP A 25 36.17 -8.07 -15.46
C ASP A 25 35.97 -7.70 -13.99
N ARG A 26 36.21 -6.43 -13.64
CA ARG A 26 35.99 -5.92 -12.29
C ARG A 26 34.52 -6.05 -11.91
N SER A 27 33.62 -5.63 -12.79
CA SER A 27 32.16 -5.70 -12.57
C SER A 27 31.67 -7.15 -12.43
N ILE A 28 32.13 -8.04 -13.35
CA ILE A 28 31.82 -9.46 -13.31
C ILE A 28 32.33 -10.11 -12.02
N ARG A 29 33.55 -9.78 -11.60
CA ARG A 29 34.13 -10.30 -10.37
C ARG A 29 33.30 -9.93 -9.15
N CYS A 30 32.91 -8.67 -8.99
CA CYS A 30 32.04 -8.23 -7.88
C CYS A 30 30.72 -8.99 -7.86
N MET A 31 30.09 -9.15 -9.00
CA MET A 31 28.85 -9.91 -9.12
C MET A 31 29.04 -11.40 -8.78
N MET A 32 30.09 -12.02 -9.30
CA MET A 32 30.38 -13.43 -9.06
C MET A 32 30.76 -13.70 -7.60
N GLU A 33 31.56 -12.83 -6.98
CA GLU A 33 31.85 -12.93 -5.55
C GLU A 33 30.60 -12.88 -4.68
N THR A 34 29.66 -12.00 -5.01
CA THR A 34 28.37 -11.90 -4.30
C THR A 34 27.57 -13.18 -4.46
N LYS A 35 27.43 -13.69 -5.68
CA LYS A 35 26.70 -14.93 -5.96
C LYS A 35 27.33 -16.15 -5.28
N LEU A 36 28.67 -16.24 -5.27
CA LEU A 36 29.39 -17.31 -4.59
C LEU A 36 29.20 -17.25 -3.07
N ARG A 37 29.27 -16.05 -2.48
CA ARG A 37 29.01 -15.86 -1.04
C ARG A 37 27.58 -16.19 -0.64
N LEU A 38 26.62 -15.97 -1.54
CA LEU A 38 25.21 -16.32 -1.35
C LEU A 38 24.91 -17.80 -1.60
N GLY A 39 25.89 -18.58 -2.06
CA GLY A 39 25.70 -20.00 -2.36
C GLY A 39 24.86 -20.29 -3.60
N VAL A 40 24.73 -19.32 -4.53
CA VAL A 40 23.90 -19.48 -5.74
C VAL A 40 24.31 -20.66 -6.60
N TYR A 41 25.58 -21.05 -6.55
CA TYR A 41 26.15 -22.17 -7.31
C TYR A 41 26.43 -23.40 -6.45
N ASP A 42 26.05 -23.38 -5.18
CA ASP A 42 26.20 -24.53 -4.30
C ASP A 42 25.19 -25.63 -4.68
N ARG A 43 25.51 -26.86 -4.29
CA ARG A 43 24.54 -27.95 -4.46
C ARG A 43 23.36 -27.75 -3.53
N GLU A 44 22.20 -28.25 -3.94
CA GLU A 44 20.98 -28.22 -3.11
C GLU A 44 21.27 -28.67 -1.67
N ASN A 45 20.68 -27.99 -0.72
CA ASN A 45 20.79 -28.22 0.72
C ASN A 45 22.16 -27.93 1.38
N LEU A 46 23.12 -27.34 0.68
CA LEU A 46 24.34 -26.84 1.31
C LEU A 46 24.19 -25.44 1.89
N ASN A 47 23.35 -24.61 1.27
CA ASN A 47 23.03 -23.30 1.77
C ASN A 47 22.03 -23.41 2.95
N PRO A 48 22.33 -22.84 4.12
CA PRO A 48 21.42 -22.89 5.27
C PRO A 48 20.05 -22.23 5.00
N TYR A 49 19.99 -21.32 4.04
CA TYR A 49 18.76 -20.63 3.64
C TYR A 49 17.84 -21.46 2.72
N ASP A 50 18.33 -22.56 2.15
CA ASP A 50 17.50 -23.48 1.33
C ASP A 50 16.35 -24.13 2.14
N ARG A 51 16.41 -24.02 3.44
CA ARG A 51 15.37 -24.53 4.36
C ARG A 51 14.26 -23.53 4.64
N VAL A 52 14.44 -22.26 4.25
CA VAL A 52 13.41 -21.21 4.42
C VAL A 52 12.34 -21.45 3.37
N THR A 53 11.12 -21.59 3.82
CA THR A 53 9.95 -21.87 2.98
C THR A 53 8.86 -20.82 3.18
N GLU A 54 7.79 -20.91 2.42
CA GLU A 54 6.61 -20.04 2.59
C GLU A 54 5.99 -20.18 3.99
N ASP A 55 6.14 -21.32 4.64
CA ASP A 55 5.67 -21.56 6.01
C ASP A 55 6.40 -20.72 7.07
N ASP A 56 7.57 -20.19 6.75
CA ASP A 56 8.31 -19.28 7.62
C ASP A 56 7.79 -17.84 7.56
N ILE A 57 6.98 -17.52 6.53
CA ILE A 57 6.34 -16.21 6.39
C ILE A 57 5.21 -16.12 7.40
N ASP A 58 5.17 -14.99 8.14
CA ASP A 58 4.13 -14.73 9.13
C ASP A 58 3.98 -15.83 10.20
N SER A 59 5.10 -16.45 10.55
CA SER A 59 5.13 -17.47 11.62
C SER A 59 4.68 -16.89 12.96
N PRO A 60 4.19 -17.74 13.93
CA PRO A 60 3.81 -17.27 15.25
C PRO A 60 4.92 -16.48 15.95
N LYS A 61 6.18 -16.86 15.74
CA LYS A 61 7.34 -16.14 16.25
C LYS A 61 7.50 -14.77 15.63
N ALA A 62 7.32 -14.67 14.30
CA ALA A 62 7.37 -13.39 13.59
C ALA A 62 6.26 -12.44 14.08
N ARG A 63 5.05 -12.95 14.27
CA ARG A 63 3.91 -12.17 14.82
C ARG A 63 4.20 -11.64 16.23
N GLU A 64 4.80 -12.44 17.10
CA GLU A 64 5.14 -11.99 18.44
C GLU A 64 6.23 -10.92 18.43
N ILE A 65 7.24 -11.06 17.57
CA ILE A 65 8.28 -10.03 17.37
C ILE A 65 7.66 -8.72 16.83
N CYS A 66 6.79 -8.78 15.82
CA CYS A 66 6.10 -7.60 15.30
C CYS A 66 5.26 -6.90 16.36
N LYS A 67 4.56 -7.66 17.19
CA LYS A 67 3.76 -7.15 18.29
C LYS A 67 4.61 -6.47 19.37
N GLU A 68 5.76 -7.04 19.70
CA GLU A 68 6.69 -6.45 20.67
C GLU A 68 7.32 -5.17 20.12
N LEU A 69 7.78 -5.18 18.85
CA LEU A 69 8.29 -3.99 18.18
C LEU A 69 7.24 -2.87 18.15
N SER A 70 5.98 -3.20 17.87
CA SER A 70 4.88 -2.24 17.89
C SER A 70 4.69 -1.63 19.28
N ARG A 71 4.75 -2.43 20.34
CA ARG A 71 4.64 -1.94 21.72
C ARG A 71 5.79 -1.01 22.09
N GLU A 72 7.02 -1.41 21.77
CA GLU A 72 8.22 -0.63 22.09
C GLU A 72 8.34 0.66 21.26
N SER A 73 7.72 0.71 20.08
CA SER A 73 7.72 1.90 19.23
C SER A 73 6.74 2.99 19.68
N ILE A 74 5.78 2.68 20.54
CA ILE A 74 4.79 3.64 21.03
C ILE A 74 5.43 4.56 22.09
N VAL A 75 5.39 5.88 21.81
CA VAL A 75 5.92 6.89 22.72
C VAL A 75 4.78 7.69 23.35
N LEU A 76 4.71 7.68 24.68
CA LEU A 76 3.74 8.47 25.43
C LEU A 76 4.22 9.93 25.52
N LEU A 77 3.69 10.81 24.67
CA LEU A 77 4.09 12.22 24.63
C LEU A 77 3.47 13.04 25.77
N LYS A 78 2.28 12.68 26.23
CA LYS A 78 1.53 13.41 27.25
C LYS A 78 0.53 12.50 27.94
N ASN A 79 0.41 12.57 29.25
CA ASN A 79 -0.58 11.83 30.05
C ASN A 79 -1.06 12.68 31.22
N GLU A 80 -1.77 13.77 30.92
CA GLU A 80 -2.34 14.64 31.96
C GLU A 80 -3.47 13.92 32.71
N ASN A 81 -3.49 14.11 34.00
CA ASN A 81 -4.48 13.51 34.90
C ASN A 81 -4.48 11.97 34.92
N GLY A 82 -3.45 11.31 34.40
CA GLY A 82 -3.36 9.86 34.40
C GLY A 82 -4.44 9.19 33.55
N ALA A 83 -4.81 9.79 32.41
CA ALA A 83 -5.83 9.23 31.50
C ALA A 83 -5.44 7.86 30.96
N LEU A 84 -4.14 7.56 30.85
CA LEU A 84 -3.62 6.27 30.47
C LEU A 84 -2.81 5.63 31.62
N PRO A 85 -2.86 4.30 31.78
CA PRO A 85 -3.64 3.33 30.99
C PRO A 85 -5.15 3.49 31.20
N LEU A 86 -5.93 3.17 30.19
CA LEU A 86 -7.38 3.14 30.32
C LEU A 86 -7.80 2.14 31.41
N ASP A 87 -8.83 2.50 32.19
CA ASP A 87 -9.39 1.59 33.17
C ASP A 87 -9.91 0.33 32.46
N LYS A 88 -9.50 -0.83 32.95
CA LYS A 88 -9.95 -2.13 32.41
C LYS A 88 -11.46 -2.34 32.60
N ALA A 89 -12.08 -1.66 33.58
CA ALA A 89 -13.51 -1.71 33.85
C ALA A 89 -14.36 -0.95 32.84
N LEU A 90 -13.77 -0.05 32.03
CA LEU A 90 -14.49 0.63 30.95
C LEU A 90 -15.10 -0.38 29.99
N LYS A 91 -16.39 -0.22 29.71
CA LYS A 91 -17.10 -1.00 28.70
C LYS A 91 -16.91 -0.40 27.30
N ALA A 92 -17.28 -1.14 26.27
CA ALA A 92 -17.24 -0.66 24.89
C ALA A 92 -18.10 0.59 24.69
N GLU A 93 -19.25 0.67 25.34
CA GLU A 93 -20.17 1.82 25.31
C GLU A 93 -19.59 3.12 25.92
N ASP A 94 -18.57 2.99 26.77
CA ASP A 94 -17.86 4.13 27.38
C ASP A 94 -16.72 4.66 26.51
N ILE A 95 -16.44 4.01 25.38
CA ILE A 95 -15.31 4.31 24.50
C ILE A 95 -15.81 4.74 23.12
N ALA A 96 -15.26 5.83 22.63
CA ALA A 96 -15.44 6.26 21.24
C ALA A 96 -14.08 6.45 20.58
N ILE A 97 -13.93 5.91 19.37
CA ILE A 97 -12.77 6.14 18.50
C ILE A 97 -13.19 7.16 17.46
N VAL A 98 -12.45 8.26 17.36
CA VAL A 98 -12.77 9.37 16.46
C VAL A 98 -11.55 9.69 15.59
N GLY A 99 -11.80 9.87 14.32
CA GLY A 99 -10.80 10.25 13.33
C GLY A 99 -10.58 9.20 12.24
N PRO A 100 -10.07 9.63 11.07
CA PRO A 100 -10.00 8.77 9.88
C PRO A 100 -9.07 7.57 10.04
N LEU A 101 -8.07 7.68 10.88
CA LEU A 101 -7.08 6.61 11.09
C LEU A 101 -7.53 5.53 12.09
N GLY A 102 -8.70 5.72 12.74
CA GLY A 102 -9.20 4.76 13.74
C GLY A 102 -9.50 3.38 13.16
N ASP A 103 -10.03 3.34 11.94
CA ASP A 103 -10.31 2.09 11.20
C ASP A 103 -9.63 2.09 9.83
N ALA A 104 -8.47 2.71 9.73
CA ALA A 104 -7.70 2.74 8.50
C ALA A 104 -6.39 1.94 8.64
N TRP A 105 -6.03 1.30 7.55
CA TRP A 105 -4.74 0.69 7.32
C TRP A 105 -4.33 1.02 5.89
N TYR A 106 -3.16 1.61 5.73
CA TYR A 106 -2.65 1.98 4.43
C TYR A 106 -1.40 1.16 4.12
N GLN A 107 -1.40 0.53 2.95
CA GLN A 107 -0.22 -0.14 2.43
C GLN A 107 0.70 0.91 1.81
N ASP A 108 1.95 0.95 2.25
CA ASP A 108 2.92 1.80 1.62
C ASP A 108 3.47 1.14 0.33
N TRP A 109 4.15 1.95 -0.46
CA TRP A 109 4.74 1.52 -1.74
C TRP A 109 5.78 0.41 -1.59
N TYR A 110 6.50 0.38 -0.47
CA TYR A 110 7.58 -0.57 -0.21
C TYR A 110 7.13 -1.75 0.64
N GLY A 111 5.97 -1.70 1.20
CA GLY A 111 5.36 -2.78 1.94
C GLY A 111 4.91 -3.90 1.00
N GLY A 112 5.23 -5.14 1.32
CA GLY A 112 4.68 -6.30 0.63
C GLY A 112 3.18 -6.48 0.93
N THR A 113 2.55 -7.44 0.27
CA THR A 113 1.16 -7.80 0.57
C THR A 113 1.07 -8.34 2.00
N ALA A 114 0.31 -7.65 2.84
CA ALA A 114 0.08 -8.11 4.21
C ALA A 114 -0.85 -9.33 4.23
N PRO A 115 -0.49 -10.40 4.94
CA PRO A 115 -1.34 -11.59 5.05
C PRO A 115 -2.65 -11.33 5.80
N TYR A 116 -2.66 -10.33 6.68
CA TYR A 116 -3.84 -9.81 7.37
C TYR A 116 -3.63 -8.35 7.76
N ARG A 117 -4.72 -7.68 8.07
CA ARG A 117 -4.72 -6.29 8.52
C ARG A 117 -5.47 -6.20 9.84
N THR A 118 -4.97 -5.40 10.76
CA THR A 118 -5.64 -5.12 12.03
C THR A 118 -5.61 -3.62 12.25
N THR A 119 -6.78 -2.99 12.25
CA THR A 119 -6.90 -1.57 12.55
C THR A 119 -6.97 -1.34 14.05
N PHE A 120 -6.82 -0.09 14.48
CA PHE A 120 -6.95 0.26 15.90
C PHE A 120 -8.34 -0.07 16.45
N LEU A 121 -9.39 0.24 15.67
CA LEU A 121 -10.78 -0.10 16.01
C LEU A 121 -10.95 -1.61 16.23
N GLN A 122 -10.54 -2.42 15.26
CA GLN A 122 -10.62 -3.89 15.35
C GLN A 122 -9.86 -4.44 16.57
N GLY A 123 -8.67 -3.90 16.84
CA GLY A 123 -7.89 -4.29 18.03
C GLY A 123 -8.61 -3.98 19.34
N MET A 124 -9.26 -2.83 19.42
CA MET A 124 -10.03 -2.43 20.59
C MET A 124 -11.32 -3.26 20.76
N GLU A 125 -12.03 -3.55 19.67
CA GLU A 125 -13.23 -4.40 19.70
C GLU A 125 -12.91 -5.83 20.14
N VAL A 126 -11.79 -6.39 19.69
CA VAL A 126 -11.30 -7.69 20.15
C VAL A 126 -10.99 -7.66 21.65
N LEU A 127 -10.37 -6.60 22.16
CA LEU A 127 -10.06 -6.46 23.59
C LEU A 127 -11.32 -6.34 24.45
N LYS A 128 -12.35 -5.67 23.95
CA LYS A 128 -13.62 -5.45 24.67
C LYS A 128 -14.65 -6.54 24.40
N GLN A 129 -14.47 -7.34 23.35
CA GLN A 129 -15.41 -8.36 22.86
C GLN A 129 -16.79 -7.77 22.48
N GLU A 130 -16.83 -6.49 22.15
CA GLU A 130 -18.02 -5.71 21.80
C GLU A 130 -17.64 -4.64 20.76
N ASN A 131 -18.64 -4.17 19.98
CA ASN A 131 -18.46 -3.09 19.04
C ASN A 131 -18.24 -1.77 19.77
N ILE A 132 -17.30 -0.97 19.27
CA ILE A 132 -16.98 0.35 19.81
C ILE A 132 -17.54 1.42 18.88
N THR A 133 -18.04 2.50 19.46
CA THR A 133 -18.49 3.64 18.67
C THR A 133 -17.33 4.22 17.86
N PHE A 134 -17.50 4.28 16.53
CA PHE A 134 -16.51 4.84 15.62
C PHE A 134 -17.09 5.95 14.76
N ALA A 135 -16.33 7.05 14.61
CA ALA A 135 -16.65 8.15 13.70
C ALA A 135 -15.36 8.61 12.99
N ASP A 136 -15.26 8.37 11.70
CA ASP A 136 -14.09 8.75 10.91
C ASP A 136 -13.93 10.27 10.72
N GLY A 137 -15.01 11.04 10.82
CA GLY A 137 -15.01 12.50 10.66
C GLY A 137 -14.82 12.96 9.22
N LEU A 138 -14.86 12.05 8.24
CA LEU A 138 -14.66 12.37 6.84
C LEU A 138 -15.95 12.84 6.16
N ASP A 139 -15.81 13.72 5.17
CA ASP A 139 -16.92 14.19 4.37
C ASP A 139 -17.49 13.10 3.46
N ARG A 140 -18.82 13.06 3.37
CA ARG A 140 -19.54 12.27 2.38
C ARG A 140 -20.05 13.20 1.30
N VAL A 141 -19.66 12.95 0.07
CA VAL A 141 -19.99 13.79 -1.08
C VAL A 141 -20.69 12.99 -2.18
N VAL A 142 -21.45 13.68 -2.99
CA VAL A 142 -22.03 13.17 -4.23
C VAL A 142 -21.63 14.08 -5.38
N PHE A 143 -21.39 13.51 -6.55
CA PHE A 143 -21.12 14.28 -7.75
C PHE A 143 -22.39 14.36 -8.58
N ARG A 144 -22.74 15.56 -9.03
CA ARG A 144 -23.91 15.79 -9.91
C ARG A 144 -23.55 16.70 -11.07
N CYS A 145 -24.08 16.37 -12.23
CA CYS A 145 -23.98 17.18 -13.45
C CYS A 145 -25.31 17.11 -14.18
N ASP A 146 -25.83 18.26 -14.59
CA ASP A 146 -27.09 18.37 -15.35
C ASP A 146 -28.28 17.60 -14.75
N GLY A 147 -28.42 17.67 -13.42
CA GLY A 147 -29.49 17.01 -12.69
C GLY A 147 -29.30 15.51 -12.43
N LYS A 148 -28.31 14.87 -13.06
CA LYS A 148 -27.96 13.46 -12.83
C LYS A 148 -26.80 13.33 -11.86
N GLY A 149 -26.72 12.19 -11.17
CA GLY A 149 -25.66 11.84 -10.24
C GLY A 149 -24.65 10.88 -10.85
N LEU A 150 -23.44 10.90 -10.31
CA LEU A 150 -22.39 9.92 -10.67
C LEU A 150 -22.60 8.64 -9.85
N ALA A 151 -22.67 7.51 -10.53
CA ALA A 151 -22.77 6.18 -9.93
C ALA A 151 -21.70 5.26 -10.49
N VAL A 152 -21.31 4.26 -9.70
CA VAL A 152 -20.30 3.24 -10.07
C VAL A 152 -21.05 2.02 -10.60
N ALA A 153 -20.72 1.57 -11.79
CA ALA A 153 -21.24 0.31 -12.36
C ALA A 153 -20.55 -0.91 -11.72
N GLU A 154 -21.04 -2.11 -11.99
CA GLU A 154 -20.49 -3.37 -11.44
C GLU A 154 -19.04 -3.61 -11.86
N ASP A 155 -18.66 -3.18 -13.06
CA ASP A 155 -17.28 -3.26 -13.59
C ASP A 155 -16.36 -2.15 -13.10
N GLY A 156 -16.84 -1.27 -12.20
CA GLY A 156 -16.13 -0.12 -11.67
C GLY A 156 -16.17 1.12 -12.55
N THR A 157 -16.75 1.07 -13.75
CA THR A 157 -16.89 2.25 -14.61
C THR A 157 -17.88 3.25 -14.00
N LEU A 158 -17.71 4.52 -14.35
CA LEU A 158 -18.59 5.58 -13.90
C LEU A 158 -19.71 5.85 -14.91
N GLN A 159 -20.90 6.00 -14.43
CA GLN A 159 -22.09 6.29 -15.23
C GLN A 159 -22.96 7.37 -14.58
N MET A 160 -23.75 8.06 -15.40
CA MET A 160 -24.74 9.01 -14.91
C MET A 160 -26.04 8.29 -14.55
N ALA A 161 -26.54 8.53 -13.33
CA ALA A 161 -27.76 7.92 -12.81
C ALA A 161 -28.66 8.98 -12.15
N ASP A 162 -29.91 8.65 -11.93
CA ASP A 162 -30.84 9.54 -11.22
C ASP A 162 -30.47 9.64 -9.73
N GLU A 163 -30.00 8.53 -9.15
CA GLU A 163 -29.47 8.47 -7.80
C GLU A 163 -27.96 8.33 -7.83
N PRO A 164 -27.20 9.26 -7.24
CA PRO A 164 -25.73 9.19 -7.17
C PRO A 164 -25.27 8.21 -6.12
N ASP A 165 -24.10 7.60 -6.36
CA ASP A 165 -23.34 6.98 -5.28
C ASP A 165 -22.74 8.04 -4.35
N VAL A 166 -22.54 7.66 -3.09
CA VAL A 166 -21.88 8.47 -2.08
C VAL A 166 -20.42 8.10 -2.03
N PHE A 167 -19.56 9.10 -1.96
CA PHE A 167 -18.13 8.94 -1.85
C PHE A 167 -17.61 9.55 -0.56
N ILE A 168 -16.67 8.88 0.09
CA ILE A 168 -15.86 9.43 1.16
C ILE A 168 -14.79 10.30 0.52
N LYS A 169 -14.68 11.56 0.95
CA LYS A 169 -13.64 12.49 0.51
C LYS A 169 -12.53 12.52 1.55
N GLU A 170 -11.33 12.16 1.16
CA GLU A 170 -10.14 12.21 2.00
C GLU A 170 -9.19 13.29 1.49
N TYR A 171 -8.68 14.12 2.39
CA TYR A 171 -7.69 15.16 2.07
C TYR A 171 -6.30 14.71 2.46
N TRP A 172 -5.37 14.73 1.50
CA TRP A 172 -3.99 14.25 1.66
C TRP A 172 -2.94 15.36 1.75
N GLY A 173 -3.37 16.60 1.80
CA GLY A 173 -2.48 17.77 1.80
C GLY A 173 -2.29 18.37 0.40
N GLU A 174 -1.74 19.57 0.36
CA GLU A 174 -1.36 20.30 -0.87
C GLU A 174 -2.47 20.39 -1.95
N GLY A 175 -3.74 20.35 -1.54
CA GLY A 175 -4.87 20.37 -2.45
C GLY A 175 -5.28 18.99 -3.01
N SER A 176 -4.55 17.91 -2.68
CA SER A 176 -4.83 16.57 -3.18
C SER A 176 -5.94 15.87 -2.40
N TYR A 177 -6.82 15.21 -3.11
CA TYR A 177 -7.94 14.48 -2.57
C TYR A 177 -8.05 13.08 -3.16
N THR A 178 -8.62 12.15 -2.38
CA THR A 178 -9.10 10.87 -2.87
C THR A 178 -10.59 10.73 -2.62
N PHE A 179 -11.24 9.92 -3.44
CA PHE A 179 -12.68 9.64 -3.32
C PHE A 179 -12.90 8.12 -3.31
N LYS A 180 -13.43 7.62 -2.20
CA LYS A 180 -13.73 6.20 -2.01
C LYS A 180 -15.23 5.98 -2.07
N SER A 181 -15.71 5.12 -2.95
CA SER A 181 -17.11 4.75 -3.01
C SER A 181 -17.54 4.05 -1.71
N VAL A 182 -18.56 4.59 -1.05
CA VAL A 182 -19.13 3.95 0.17
C VAL A 182 -19.70 2.57 -0.16
N ARG A 183 -20.30 2.42 -1.34
CA ARG A 183 -20.96 1.20 -1.76
C ARG A 183 -20.01 0.07 -2.12
N THR A 184 -18.94 0.38 -2.87
CA THR A 184 -18.00 -0.64 -3.38
C THR A 184 -16.74 -0.77 -2.55
N GLY A 185 -16.42 0.22 -1.70
CA GLY A 185 -15.18 0.31 -0.95
C GLY A 185 -13.94 0.62 -1.81
N LYS A 186 -14.13 0.92 -3.12
CA LYS A 186 -13.04 1.19 -4.06
C LYS A 186 -12.80 2.67 -4.23
N TYR A 187 -11.55 3.04 -4.49
CA TYR A 187 -11.15 4.40 -4.81
C TYR A 187 -11.35 4.73 -6.29
N LEU A 188 -11.68 5.99 -6.57
CA LEU A 188 -11.61 6.55 -7.92
C LEU A 188 -10.16 6.67 -8.34
N GLY A 189 -9.81 6.12 -9.49
CA GLY A 189 -8.49 6.19 -10.07
C GLY A 189 -8.56 6.27 -11.60
N ALA A 190 -7.49 6.69 -12.26
CA ALA A 190 -7.40 6.63 -13.71
C ALA A 190 -6.93 5.26 -14.17
N ARG A 191 -7.60 4.71 -15.16
CA ARG A 191 -7.12 3.56 -15.92
C ARG A 191 -6.11 4.04 -16.96
N LEU A 192 -5.01 3.33 -17.09
CA LEU A 192 -4.10 3.54 -18.22
C LEU A 192 -4.74 2.95 -19.47
N SER A 193 -4.74 3.71 -20.58
CA SER A 193 -5.11 3.15 -21.88
C SER A 193 -4.00 2.21 -22.35
N GLU A 194 -4.36 0.99 -22.73
CA GLU A 194 -3.46 0.09 -23.46
C GLU A 194 -3.19 0.70 -24.84
N SER A 195 -2.00 1.28 -25.03
CA SER A 195 -1.55 1.71 -26.32
C SER A 195 -0.44 0.80 -26.81
N GLN A 196 -0.66 0.14 -27.93
CA GLN A 196 0.39 -0.64 -28.60
C GLN A 196 1.47 0.31 -29.11
N GLY A 197 2.59 0.38 -28.36
CA GLY A 197 3.80 1.09 -28.81
C GLY A 197 3.87 2.59 -28.54
N GLU A 198 2.85 3.23 -28.01
CA GLU A 198 2.87 4.63 -27.53
C GLU A 198 3.00 4.68 -26.00
N LYS A 199 3.46 5.82 -25.46
CA LYS A 199 3.41 6.05 -24.03
C LYS A 199 1.96 5.92 -23.53
N PRO A 200 1.71 5.18 -22.43
CA PRO A 200 0.37 5.05 -21.89
C PRO A 200 -0.20 6.46 -21.62
N LYS A 201 -1.43 6.69 -22.06
CA LYS A 201 -2.18 7.93 -21.79
C LYS A 201 -3.13 7.67 -20.64
N MET A 202 -3.37 8.71 -19.85
CA MET A 202 -4.42 8.66 -18.84
C MET A 202 -5.75 8.36 -19.54
N GLY A 203 -6.39 7.28 -19.14
CA GLY A 203 -7.64 6.81 -19.68
C GLY A 203 -8.84 7.26 -18.85
N GLN A 204 -9.87 6.46 -18.85
CA GLN A 204 -11.12 6.71 -18.15
C GLN A 204 -10.94 6.62 -16.61
N ILE A 205 -11.59 7.51 -15.87
CA ILE A 205 -11.70 7.39 -14.41
C ILE A 205 -12.67 6.25 -14.07
N ALA A 206 -12.29 5.41 -13.12
CA ALA A 206 -13.09 4.30 -12.64
C ALA A 206 -12.92 4.11 -11.13
N ALA A 207 -13.89 3.46 -10.47
CA ALA A 207 -13.83 3.10 -9.06
C ALA A 207 -13.40 1.63 -8.93
N ASP A 208 -12.11 1.36 -9.14
CA ASP A 208 -11.57 0.00 -9.16
C ASP A 208 -10.27 -0.18 -8.37
N ARG A 209 -9.80 0.87 -7.70
CA ARG A 209 -8.58 0.82 -6.91
C ARG A 209 -8.86 0.42 -5.47
N GLU A 210 -8.01 -0.44 -4.91
CA GLU A 210 -8.16 -0.94 -3.55
C GLU A 210 -7.59 0.03 -2.51
N GLU A 211 -6.51 0.73 -2.85
CA GLU A 211 -5.74 1.55 -1.93
C GLU A 211 -5.65 3.00 -2.41
N ALA A 212 -5.62 3.95 -1.46
CA ALA A 212 -5.45 5.37 -1.76
C ALA A 212 -4.10 5.67 -2.42
N PHE A 213 -3.07 4.88 -2.11
CA PHE A 213 -1.71 5.01 -2.65
C PHE A 213 -1.48 4.26 -3.95
N ASP A 214 -2.51 3.64 -4.51
CA ASP A 214 -2.42 3.08 -5.86
C ASP A 214 -2.12 4.17 -6.89
N TRP A 215 -1.44 3.78 -7.96
CA TRP A 215 -1.11 4.68 -9.06
C TRP A 215 -2.37 5.38 -9.57
N PHE A 216 -2.22 6.70 -9.80
CA PHE A 216 -3.29 7.54 -10.36
C PHE A 216 -4.57 7.61 -9.50
N VAL A 217 -4.44 7.53 -8.20
CA VAL A 217 -5.54 7.80 -7.27
C VAL A 217 -5.38 9.20 -6.68
N MET A 218 -4.29 9.46 -5.93
CA MET A 218 -4.06 10.75 -5.29
C MET A 218 -3.69 11.89 -6.26
N GLU A 219 -3.02 11.57 -7.35
CA GLU A 219 -2.53 12.57 -8.30
C GLU A 219 -3.59 13.09 -9.27
N ILE A 220 -4.84 12.62 -9.19
CA ILE A 220 -5.88 12.98 -10.16
C ILE A 220 -6.71 14.16 -9.69
N PHE A 221 -7.00 14.22 -8.41
CA PHE A 221 -7.94 15.19 -7.85
C PHE A 221 -7.21 16.24 -7.02
N HIS A 222 -7.11 17.47 -7.57
CA HIS A 222 -6.49 18.63 -6.96
C HIS A 222 -7.46 19.80 -6.83
#